data_ec18f2144c29dd29c15474432062a5c9
#
_entry.id   ec18f2144c29dd29c15474432062a5c9
#
_cell.length_a   1.000
_cell.length_b   1.000
_cell.length_c   1.000
_cell.angle_alpha   90.00
_cell.angle_beta   90.00
_cell.angle_gamma   90.00
#
_symmetry.space_group_name_H-M   'P 1'
#
loop_
_entity.id
_entity.type
_entity.pdbx_description
1 polymer ?
#
loop_
_entity_poly.entity_id
_entity_poly.type
_entity_poly.pdbx_seq_one_letter_code
_entity_poly.pdbx_strand_id
1 'polypeptide(L)'
;MKYPRLFTPITINGLELKNRIVMPAMASYHAAVNGEATEKLIRYHEERAKGGVGMNIVEATYVARSGNSFDLGLGISDDFMIKGLSKLTDAVHRHDGKIAIQLQHGGRFGNPPTSGCPRLLVSMIPGLAPTENARVMDADDIEGMVEAYVQAARRSVDEDFPHPLPPYLHGGRTGTASTSVPTSSCAGPHGRGRQRLRHHGGNAMLLRADDPTHLHAQGVERRHRAQGRDLPWRGL
;
A
#
# COMPACT_ATOMS: atom_id res chain seq x y z
N MET A 1 6.37 -32.31 15.68
CA MET A 1 6.16 -31.22 14.69
C MET A 1 7.44 -31.05 13.88
N LYS A 2 7.39 -31.07 12.52
CA LYS A 2 8.60 -31.06 11.66
C LYS A 2 9.37 -29.73 11.71
N TYR A 3 8.66 -28.60 11.96
CA TYR A 3 9.23 -27.26 12.01
C TYR A 3 8.75 -26.48 13.24
N PRO A 4 9.22 -26.85 14.45
CA PRO A 4 8.68 -26.29 15.69
C PRO A 4 8.84 -24.77 15.81
N ARG A 5 9.95 -24.21 15.32
CA ARG A 5 10.21 -22.76 15.40
C ARG A 5 9.26 -21.92 14.57
N LEU A 6 8.69 -22.45 13.47
CA LEU A 6 7.78 -21.72 12.60
C LEU A 6 6.47 -21.37 13.32
N PHE A 7 6.05 -22.22 14.24
CA PHE A 7 4.78 -22.12 14.95
C PHE A 7 4.91 -21.57 16.38
N THR A 8 6.11 -21.09 16.75
CA THR A 8 6.27 -20.36 18.02
C THR A 8 5.89 -18.88 17.84
N PRO A 9 5.29 -18.27 18.87
CA PRO A 9 5.00 -16.82 18.84
C PRO A 9 6.27 -15.98 18.62
N ILE A 10 6.07 -14.77 18.11
CA ILE A 10 7.10 -13.75 17.96
C ILE A 10 6.50 -12.38 18.21
N THR A 11 7.25 -11.52 18.89
CA THR A 11 6.86 -10.11 19.11
C THR A 11 7.67 -9.22 18.17
N ILE A 12 6.98 -8.34 17.44
CA ILE A 12 7.57 -7.34 16.55
C ILE A 12 7.05 -5.98 17.01
N ASN A 13 7.92 -5.11 17.53
CA ASN A 13 7.54 -3.80 18.03
C ASN A 13 6.31 -3.80 18.97
N GLY A 14 6.28 -4.73 19.91
CA GLY A 14 5.16 -4.88 20.84
C GLY A 14 3.94 -5.61 20.27
N LEU A 15 3.87 -5.88 18.96
CA LEU A 15 2.82 -6.68 18.35
C LEU A 15 3.19 -8.17 18.46
N GLU A 16 2.41 -8.92 19.22
CA GLU A 16 2.56 -10.37 19.32
C GLU A 16 1.84 -11.07 18.17
N LEU A 17 2.59 -11.91 17.45
CA LEU A 17 2.07 -12.82 16.42
C LEU A 17 2.06 -14.25 16.96
N LYS A 18 0.96 -14.98 16.76
CA LYS A 18 0.80 -16.38 17.20
C LYS A 18 1.79 -17.36 16.57
N ASN A 19 2.40 -17.00 15.46
CA ASN A 19 3.44 -17.75 14.76
C ASN A 19 4.25 -16.85 13.84
N ARG A 20 5.25 -17.40 13.15
CA ARG A 20 6.16 -16.68 12.26
C ARG A 20 5.76 -16.71 10.78
N ILE A 21 4.51 -17.03 10.48
CA ILE A 21 4.00 -17.06 9.12
C ILE A 21 3.32 -15.72 8.83
N VAL A 22 3.86 -14.99 7.87
CA VAL A 22 3.32 -13.70 7.42
C VAL A 22 2.98 -13.79 5.95
N MET A 23 1.74 -13.50 5.60
CA MET A 23 1.33 -13.31 4.20
C MET A 23 1.77 -11.93 3.73
N PRO A 24 2.65 -11.82 2.71
CA PRO A 24 3.08 -10.52 2.19
C PRO A 24 1.97 -9.83 1.39
N ALA A 25 2.13 -8.52 1.18
CA ALA A 25 1.26 -7.75 0.30
C ALA A 25 1.37 -8.22 -1.15
N MET A 26 0.24 -8.59 -1.75
CA MET A 26 0.15 -9.04 -3.13
C MET A 26 -1.13 -8.53 -3.77
N ALA A 27 -1.05 -7.83 -4.91
CA ALA A 27 -2.21 -7.35 -5.63
C ALA A 27 -3.10 -8.53 -6.05
N SER A 28 -4.31 -8.55 -5.50
CA SER A 28 -5.27 -9.64 -5.72
C SER A 28 -6.23 -9.39 -6.88
N TYR A 29 -6.41 -8.13 -7.28
CA TYR A 29 -7.43 -7.68 -8.25
C TYR A 29 -8.85 -8.04 -7.80
N HIS A 30 -9.12 -7.94 -6.50
CA HIS A 30 -10.41 -8.32 -5.92
C HIS A 30 -11.16 -7.14 -5.32
N ALA A 31 -10.63 -5.90 -5.40
CA ALA A 31 -11.39 -4.72 -5.03
C ALA A 31 -12.45 -4.37 -6.08
N ALA A 32 -13.36 -3.49 -5.74
CA ALA A 32 -14.31 -2.92 -6.68
C ALA A 32 -13.62 -1.90 -7.60
N VAL A 33 -14.28 -1.53 -8.70
CA VAL A 33 -13.76 -0.54 -9.66
C VAL A 33 -13.48 0.83 -8.99
N ASN A 34 -14.26 1.17 -7.96
CA ASN A 34 -14.10 2.39 -7.19
C ASN A 34 -13.10 2.27 -6.03
N GLY A 35 -12.43 1.11 -5.88
CA GLY A 35 -11.43 0.85 -4.85
C GLY A 35 -11.95 0.28 -3.54
N GLU A 36 -13.26 0.07 -3.37
CA GLU A 36 -13.80 -0.53 -2.15
C GLU A 36 -13.42 -2.00 -2.00
N ALA A 37 -13.24 -2.43 -0.74
CA ALA A 37 -13.04 -3.83 -0.42
C ALA A 37 -14.32 -4.62 -0.70
N THR A 38 -14.23 -5.63 -1.58
CA THR A 38 -15.34 -6.51 -1.90
C THR A 38 -15.40 -7.71 -0.97
N GLU A 39 -16.54 -8.39 -0.91
CA GLU A 39 -16.68 -9.67 -0.20
C GLU A 39 -15.64 -10.71 -0.67
N LYS A 40 -15.25 -10.66 -1.94
CA LYS A 40 -14.22 -11.56 -2.49
C LYS A 40 -12.85 -11.29 -1.87
N LEU A 41 -12.47 -9.99 -1.73
CA LEU A 41 -11.23 -9.59 -1.07
C LEU A 41 -11.26 -9.96 0.41
N ILE A 42 -12.37 -9.71 1.09
CA ILE A 42 -12.55 -10.03 2.51
C ILE A 42 -12.35 -11.54 2.74
N ARG A 43 -13.05 -12.39 1.98
CA ARG A 43 -12.89 -13.85 2.06
C ARG A 43 -11.49 -14.31 1.72
N TYR A 44 -10.83 -13.65 0.76
CA TYR A 44 -9.46 -13.96 0.39
C TYR A 44 -8.50 -13.85 1.59
N HIS A 45 -8.62 -12.82 2.42
CA HIS A 45 -7.82 -12.64 3.64
C HIS A 45 -8.31 -13.50 4.80
N GLU A 46 -9.63 -13.62 4.97
CA GLU A 46 -10.26 -14.45 6.01
C GLU A 46 -9.82 -15.92 5.93
N GLU A 47 -9.80 -16.51 4.73
CA GLU A 47 -9.39 -17.90 4.55
C GLU A 47 -7.91 -18.14 4.92
N ARG A 48 -7.03 -17.14 4.75
CA ARG A 48 -5.64 -17.23 5.21
C ARG A 48 -5.54 -17.14 6.72
N ALA A 49 -6.28 -16.24 7.35
CA ALA A 49 -6.34 -16.13 8.81
C ALA A 49 -6.90 -17.40 9.45
N LYS A 50 -7.99 -17.95 8.89
CA LYS A 50 -8.58 -19.24 9.26
C LYS A 50 -7.61 -20.40 9.05
N GLY A 51 -6.77 -20.36 8.01
CA GLY A 51 -5.69 -21.32 7.78
C GLY A 51 -4.52 -21.19 8.75
N GLY A 52 -4.56 -20.24 9.68
CA GLY A 52 -3.58 -20.12 10.77
C GLY A 52 -2.40 -19.19 10.52
N VAL A 53 -2.45 -18.34 9.47
CA VAL A 53 -1.42 -17.30 9.26
C VAL A 53 -1.40 -16.37 10.47
N GLY A 54 -0.20 -16.02 10.95
CA GLY A 54 -0.03 -15.12 12.09
C GLY A 54 -0.34 -13.66 11.75
N MET A 55 -0.01 -13.23 10.54
CA MET A 55 -0.26 -11.87 10.07
C MET A 55 -0.54 -11.84 8.56
N ASN A 56 -1.56 -11.08 8.16
CA ASN A 56 -1.83 -10.74 6.76
C ASN A 56 -1.34 -9.30 6.50
N ILE A 57 -0.61 -9.07 5.40
CA ILE A 57 -0.38 -7.72 4.89
C ILE A 57 -1.26 -7.53 3.66
N VAL A 58 -2.21 -6.62 3.77
CA VAL A 58 -3.13 -6.27 2.69
C VAL A 58 -2.34 -5.66 1.52
N GLU A 59 -2.80 -5.93 0.33
CA GLU A 59 -2.18 -5.49 -0.92
C GLU A 59 -1.90 -3.99 -0.99
N ALA A 60 -1.10 -3.58 -1.98
CA ALA A 60 -0.82 -2.19 -2.28
C ALA A 60 -2.13 -1.40 -2.45
N THR A 61 -2.43 -0.56 -1.45
CA THR A 61 -3.68 0.20 -1.32
C THR A 61 -3.41 1.66 -1.62
N TYR A 62 -4.05 2.20 -2.66
CA TYR A 62 -3.75 3.55 -3.10
C TYR A 62 -4.29 4.60 -2.13
N VAL A 63 -3.43 5.57 -1.79
CA VAL A 63 -3.75 6.69 -0.89
C VAL A 63 -4.40 7.88 -1.61
N ALA A 64 -4.26 7.92 -2.94
CA ALA A 64 -4.87 8.90 -3.84
C ALA A 64 -5.22 8.23 -5.17
N ARG A 65 -6.28 8.66 -5.85
CA ARG A 65 -6.70 8.08 -7.14
C ARG A 65 -5.59 8.08 -8.19
N SER A 66 -4.80 9.14 -8.25
CA SER A 66 -3.62 9.24 -9.14
C SER A 66 -2.58 8.15 -8.89
N GLY A 67 -2.58 7.57 -7.69
CA GLY A 67 -1.69 6.47 -7.29
C GLY A 67 -2.22 5.08 -7.61
N ASN A 68 -3.46 4.94 -8.09
CA ASN A 68 -3.99 3.63 -8.46
C ASN A 68 -3.23 3.05 -9.66
N SER A 69 -2.61 1.89 -9.45
CA SER A 69 -1.80 1.18 -10.46
C SER A 69 -2.51 -0.02 -11.09
N PHE A 70 -3.69 -0.41 -10.57
CA PHE A 70 -4.37 -1.64 -10.90
C PHE A 70 -5.83 -1.41 -11.28
N ASP A 71 -6.36 -2.17 -12.24
CA ASP A 71 -7.76 -2.03 -12.69
C ASP A 71 -8.79 -2.25 -11.57
N LEU A 72 -8.50 -3.17 -10.65
CA LEU A 72 -9.30 -3.48 -9.48
C LEU A 72 -8.44 -3.35 -8.22
N GLY A 73 -7.69 -2.25 -8.13
CA GLY A 73 -6.83 -1.96 -6.99
C GLY A 73 -7.62 -1.49 -5.78
N LEU A 74 -7.23 -1.95 -4.60
CA LEU A 74 -7.80 -1.49 -3.33
C LEU A 74 -7.39 -0.04 -3.06
N GLY A 75 -8.29 0.73 -2.49
CA GLY A 75 -8.08 2.13 -2.12
C GLY A 75 -8.37 2.41 -0.66
N ILE A 76 -7.78 3.51 -0.18
CA ILE A 76 -8.04 4.12 1.13
C ILE A 76 -8.03 5.65 1.02
N SER A 77 -8.19 6.16 -0.20
CA SER A 77 -8.16 7.60 -0.49
C SER A 77 -9.36 8.37 0.07
N ASP A 78 -10.47 7.69 0.31
CA ASP A 78 -11.75 8.31 0.63
C ASP A 78 -12.46 7.59 1.79
N ASP A 79 -13.28 8.35 2.57
CA ASP A 79 -13.93 7.83 3.76
C ASP A 79 -14.98 6.75 3.47
N PHE A 80 -15.59 6.76 2.27
CA PHE A 80 -16.55 5.71 1.91
C PHE A 80 -15.91 4.31 1.81
N MET A 81 -14.59 4.22 1.65
CA MET A 81 -13.84 2.96 1.59
C MET A 81 -13.69 2.30 2.97
N ILE A 82 -13.77 3.10 4.04
CA ILE A 82 -13.63 2.72 5.45
C ILE A 82 -14.50 1.49 5.78
N LYS A 83 -15.79 1.54 5.47
CA LYS A 83 -16.73 0.45 5.79
C LYS A 83 -16.33 -0.92 5.23
N GLY A 84 -15.73 -0.95 4.06
CA GLY A 84 -15.25 -2.20 3.46
C GLY A 84 -13.98 -2.71 4.14
N LEU A 85 -13.11 -1.79 4.54
CA LEU A 85 -11.86 -2.10 5.25
C LEU A 85 -12.14 -2.59 6.68
N SER A 86 -13.10 -2.00 7.43
CA SER A 86 -13.55 -2.53 8.71
C SER A 86 -14.01 -3.99 8.63
N LYS A 87 -14.84 -4.31 7.64
CA LYS A 87 -15.27 -5.70 7.46
C LYS A 87 -14.09 -6.65 7.18
N LEU A 88 -13.08 -6.15 6.48
CA LEU A 88 -11.86 -6.92 6.19
C LEU A 88 -11.07 -7.20 7.47
N THR A 89 -10.86 -6.18 8.33
CA THR A 89 -10.16 -6.33 9.61
C THR A 89 -10.91 -7.26 10.55
N ASP A 90 -12.21 -7.07 10.69
CA ASP A 90 -13.10 -7.94 11.48
C ASP A 90 -13.01 -9.40 11.04
N ALA A 91 -13.01 -9.64 9.72
CA ALA A 91 -12.94 -11.00 9.18
C ALA A 91 -11.64 -11.72 9.57
N VAL A 92 -10.51 -11.00 9.57
CA VAL A 92 -9.21 -11.55 9.96
C VAL A 92 -9.11 -11.73 11.49
N HIS A 93 -9.60 -10.74 12.26
CA HIS A 93 -9.54 -10.76 13.72
C HIS A 93 -10.37 -11.88 14.33
N ARG A 94 -11.52 -12.26 13.73
CA ARG A 94 -12.33 -13.42 14.15
C ARG A 94 -11.55 -14.73 14.22
N HIS A 95 -10.42 -14.84 13.52
CA HIS A 95 -9.56 -16.02 13.49
C HIS A 95 -8.21 -15.79 14.23
N ASP A 96 -8.17 -14.83 15.13
CA ASP A 96 -6.95 -14.46 15.86
C ASP A 96 -5.75 -14.17 14.92
N GLY A 97 -6.03 -13.65 13.74
CA GLY A 97 -5.04 -13.16 12.79
C GLY A 97 -4.74 -11.68 13.05
N LYS A 98 -3.50 -11.27 12.83
CA LYS A 98 -3.15 -9.86 12.76
C LYS A 98 -3.18 -9.40 11.31
N ILE A 99 -3.48 -8.13 11.09
CA ILE A 99 -3.58 -7.56 9.74
C ILE A 99 -2.87 -6.22 9.68
N ALA A 100 -2.19 -5.93 8.60
CA ALA A 100 -1.61 -4.62 8.28
C ALA A 100 -1.98 -4.25 6.86
N ILE A 101 -1.90 -2.98 6.52
CA ILE A 101 -2.20 -2.47 5.18
C ILE A 101 -0.95 -1.82 4.58
N GLN A 102 -0.71 -2.09 3.28
CA GLN A 102 0.39 -1.46 2.55
C GLN A 102 -0.12 -0.21 1.84
N LEU A 103 0.18 0.97 2.40
CA LEU A 103 -0.12 2.25 1.75
C LEU A 103 0.78 2.46 0.54
N GLN A 104 0.20 2.88 -0.59
CA GLN A 104 0.91 2.97 -1.86
C GLN A 104 0.44 4.15 -2.69
N HIS A 105 1.39 4.76 -3.41
CA HIS A 105 1.12 5.60 -4.57
C HIS A 105 1.94 5.09 -5.75
N GLY A 106 1.28 4.77 -6.86
CA GLY A 106 1.92 4.14 -8.01
C GLY A 106 2.91 5.02 -8.77
N GLY A 107 2.81 6.34 -8.64
CA GLY A 107 3.69 7.25 -9.32
C GLY A 107 3.75 7.01 -10.83
N ARG A 108 4.93 6.67 -11.34
CA ARG A 108 5.15 6.29 -12.73
C ARG A 108 4.29 5.11 -13.19
N PHE A 109 3.97 4.20 -12.28
CA PHE A 109 3.15 3.01 -12.56
C PHE A 109 1.65 3.26 -12.34
N GLY A 110 1.23 4.51 -12.09
CA GLY A 110 -0.19 4.88 -12.09
C GLY A 110 -0.87 4.42 -13.37
N ASN A 111 -2.16 4.09 -13.29
CA ASN A 111 -2.96 3.59 -14.41
C ASN A 111 -4.00 4.65 -14.85
N PRO A 112 -3.66 5.58 -15.77
CA PRO A 112 -4.57 6.63 -16.21
C PRO A 112 -5.92 6.14 -16.75
N PRO A 113 -5.99 5.04 -17.51
CA PRO A 113 -7.27 4.48 -17.96
C PRO A 113 -8.23 4.12 -16.81
N THR A 114 -7.70 3.70 -15.67
CA THR A 114 -8.50 3.32 -14.50
C THR A 114 -8.71 4.48 -13.54
N SER A 115 -7.65 5.21 -13.25
CA SER A 115 -7.69 6.32 -12.29
C SER A 115 -8.34 7.59 -12.83
N GLY A 116 -8.30 7.78 -14.15
CA GLY A 116 -8.67 9.05 -14.80
C GLY A 116 -7.67 10.19 -14.54
N CYS A 117 -6.52 9.88 -13.93
CA CYS A 117 -5.50 10.85 -13.54
C CYS A 117 -4.19 10.63 -14.33
N PRO A 118 -3.40 11.67 -14.59
CA PRO A 118 -2.07 11.48 -15.17
C PRO A 118 -1.14 10.75 -14.21
N ARG A 119 -0.13 10.09 -14.74
CA ARG A 119 0.97 9.55 -13.92
C ARG A 119 1.75 10.69 -13.31
N LEU A 120 2.02 10.62 -12.02
CA LEU A 120 2.84 11.60 -11.31
C LEU A 120 4.28 11.08 -11.22
N LEU A 121 5.21 11.82 -11.83
CA LEU A 121 6.63 11.44 -11.89
C LEU A 121 7.45 12.32 -10.95
N VAL A 122 8.44 11.73 -10.30
CA VAL A 122 9.46 12.51 -9.56
C VAL A 122 10.35 13.27 -10.55
N SER A 123 10.69 12.63 -11.67
CA SER A 123 11.47 13.24 -12.75
C SER A 123 11.22 12.53 -14.07
N MET A 124 11.45 13.23 -15.19
CA MET A 124 11.53 12.61 -16.51
C MET A 124 12.90 11.98 -16.68
N ILE A 125 12.93 10.68 -16.93
CA ILE A 125 14.17 9.94 -17.19
C ILE A 125 14.12 9.50 -18.65
N PRO A 126 15.04 9.98 -19.51
CA PRO A 126 15.09 9.61 -20.93
C PRO A 126 15.16 8.07 -21.08
N GLY A 127 14.33 7.54 -21.97
CA GLY A 127 14.29 6.09 -22.25
C GLY A 127 13.56 5.25 -21.21
N LEU A 128 13.08 5.82 -20.11
CA LEU A 128 12.30 5.09 -19.10
C LEU A 128 10.79 5.33 -19.30
N ALA A 129 10.10 4.31 -19.81
CA ALA A 129 8.64 4.30 -19.95
C ALA A 129 7.93 3.91 -18.65
N PRO A 130 6.61 4.15 -18.51
CA PRO A 130 5.77 4.91 -19.44
C PRO A 130 5.86 6.42 -19.19
N THR A 131 5.79 7.19 -20.29
CA THR A 131 5.74 8.66 -20.25
C THR A 131 4.41 9.20 -20.77
N GLU A 132 3.61 8.33 -21.37
CA GLU A 132 2.28 8.69 -21.87
C GLU A 132 1.37 9.07 -20.71
N ASN A 133 0.65 10.18 -20.86
CA ASN A 133 -0.26 10.69 -19.84
C ASN A 133 0.44 10.86 -18.48
N ALA A 134 1.64 11.46 -18.52
CA ALA A 134 2.49 11.65 -17.35
C ALA A 134 2.96 13.09 -17.23
N ARG A 135 3.14 13.57 -16.01
CA ARG A 135 3.78 14.86 -15.71
C ARG A 135 4.70 14.74 -14.50
N VAL A 136 5.68 15.62 -14.42
CA VAL A 136 6.52 15.76 -13.23
C VAL A 136 5.70 16.44 -12.14
N MET A 137 5.83 15.98 -10.90
CA MET A 137 5.23 16.61 -9.72
C MET A 137 5.86 17.97 -9.47
N ASP A 138 5.03 18.95 -9.13
CA ASP A 138 5.45 20.20 -8.53
C ASP A 138 5.42 20.14 -6.99
N ALA A 139 5.68 21.27 -6.32
CA ALA A 139 5.69 21.34 -4.86
C ALA A 139 4.31 21.04 -4.26
N ASP A 140 3.24 21.55 -4.87
CA ASP A 140 1.87 21.36 -4.40
C ASP A 140 1.46 19.89 -4.51
N ASP A 141 1.88 19.17 -5.57
CA ASP A 141 1.66 17.73 -5.72
C ASP A 141 2.35 16.93 -4.60
N ILE A 142 3.57 17.34 -4.25
CA ILE A 142 4.34 16.66 -3.19
C ILE A 142 3.64 16.86 -1.83
N GLU A 143 3.23 18.09 -1.51
CA GLU A 143 2.48 18.39 -0.29
C GLU A 143 1.15 17.64 -0.25
N GLY A 144 0.40 17.66 -1.35
CA GLY A 144 -0.85 16.90 -1.48
C GLY A 144 -0.66 15.40 -1.32
N MET A 145 0.45 14.84 -1.81
CA MET A 145 0.78 13.44 -1.63
C MET A 145 1.12 13.10 -0.18
N VAL A 146 1.89 13.94 0.50
CA VAL A 146 2.19 13.77 1.94
C VAL A 146 0.89 13.76 2.72
N GLU A 147 -0.01 14.72 2.47
CA GLU A 147 -1.31 14.76 3.14
C GLU A 147 -2.17 13.52 2.83
N ALA A 148 -2.17 13.04 1.59
CA ALA A 148 -2.88 11.81 1.23
C ALA A 148 -2.40 10.59 2.03
N TYR A 149 -1.09 10.45 2.23
CA TYR A 149 -0.54 9.40 3.10
C TYR A 149 -0.95 9.58 4.57
N VAL A 150 -0.95 10.82 5.08
CA VAL A 150 -1.39 11.12 6.46
C VAL A 150 -2.85 10.75 6.65
N GLN A 151 -3.74 11.15 5.72
CA GLN A 151 -5.16 10.83 5.80
C GLN A 151 -5.40 9.32 5.65
N ALA A 152 -4.70 8.64 4.76
CA ALA A 152 -4.78 7.20 4.62
C ALA A 152 -4.31 6.46 5.89
N ALA A 153 -3.23 6.94 6.52
CA ALA A 153 -2.77 6.39 7.80
C ALA A 153 -3.79 6.60 8.92
N ARG A 154 -4.44 7.77 9.00
CA ARG A 154 -5.53 8.01 9.95
C ARG A 154 -6.68 7.04 9.74
N ARG A 155 -7.19 6.91 8.50
CA ARG A 155 -8.25 5.95 8.16
C ARG A 155 -7.87 4.52 8.53
N SER A 156 -6.62 4.12 8.34
CA SER A 156 -6.19 2.76 8.70
C SER A 156 -6.15 2.52 10.21
N VAL A 157 -5.91 3.55 11.03
CA VAL A 157 -5.94 3.45 12.50
C VAL A 157 -7.39 3.39 13.02
N ASP A 158 -8.27 4.23 12.47
CA ASP A 158 -9.67 4.29 12.86
C ASP A 158 -10.41 2.96 12.58
N GLU A 159 -9.86 2.11 11.72
CA GLU A 159 -10.42 0.84 11.27
C GLU A 159 -9.81 -0.40 11.93
N ASP A 160 -9.23 -0.25 13.13
CA ASP A 160 -8.66 -1.39 13.88
C ASP A 160 -7.67 -2.25 13.06
N PHE A 161 -6.91 -1.63 12.13
CA PHE A 161 -5.64 -2.20 11.79
C PHE A 161 -4.75 -2.07 13.02
N PRO A 162 -4.59 -3.12 13.85
CA PRO A 162 -3.95 -2.99 15.13
C PRO A 162 -2.49 -2.67 14.96
N HIS A 163 -2.21 -1.40 14.87
CA HIS A 163 -0.93 -0.86 15.20
C HIS A 163 -1.04 -0.34 16.63
N PRO A 164 -0.27 -0.86 17.57
CA PRO A 164 0.11 -0.04 18.67
C PRO A 164 1.01 1.06 18.11
N LEU A 165 0.42 2.12 17.56
CA LEU A 165 1.12 3.39 17.51
C LEU A 165 1.43 3.70 18.97
N PRO A 166 2.70 3.95 19.32
CA PRO A 166 3.00 4.36 20.68
C PRO A 166 2.16 5.58 21.01
N PRO A 167 1.69 5.74 22.26
CA PRO A 167 0.74 6.78 22.66
C PRO A 167 1.24 8.22 22.51
N TYR A 168 2.31 8.45 21.78
CA TYR A 168 2.96 9.74 21.59
C TYR A 168 2.36 10.61 20.47
N LEU A 169 1.40 10.12 19.68
CA LEU A 169 0.70 10.97 18.71
C LEU A 169 -0.49 11.75 19.29
N HIS A 170 -0.78 11.62 20.59
CA HIS A 170 -1.73 12.48 21.30
C HIS A 170 -1.08 13.72 21.94
N GLY A 171 0.10 14.11 21.51
CA GLY A 171 0.78 15.35 21.90
C GLY A 171 0.26 16.56 21.14
N GLY A 172 -0.86 17.09 21.62
CA GLY A 172 -1.42 18.42 21.48
C GLY A 172 -0.93 19.35 20.37
N ARG A 173 -1.85 19.61 19.41
CA ARG A 173 -2.24 21.00 19.08
C ARG A 173 -3.62 20.93 18.42
N THR A 174 -4.64 21.30 19.18
CA THR A 174 -5.91 21.76 18.65
C THR A 174 -5.69 23.01 17.83
N GLY A 175 -5.52 22.83 16.54
CA GLY A 175 -5.54 23.86 15.54
C GLY A 175 -6.52 23.40 14.47
N THR A 176 -7.73 23.93 14.50
CA THR A 176 -8.72 23.80 13.43
C THR A 176 -8.17 24.43 12.16
N ALA A 177 -7.45 23.67 11.38
CA ALA A 177 -7.17 23.99 10.00
C ALA A 177 -8.14 23.17 9.14
N SER A 178 -9.31 23.74 8.86
CA SER A 178 -10.14 23.34 7.75
C SER A 178 -9.40 23.69 6.45
N THR A 179 -8.53 22.82 6.00
CA THR A 179 -8.02 22.87 4.65
C THR A 179 -8.83 21.88 3.83
N SER A 180 -9.84 22.40 3.15
CA SER A 180 -10.42 21.76 1.99
C SER A 180 -9.30 21.57 0.96
N VAL A 181 -8.69 20.38 0.94
CA VAL A 181 -7.83 19.96 -0.16
C VAL A 181 -8.71 19.99 -1.42
N PRO A 182 -8.36 20.76 -2.45
CA PRO A 182 -9.08 20.70 -3.70
C PRO A 182 -8.88 19.28 -4.23
N THR A 183 -9.91 18.44 -4.10
CA THR A 183 -10.00 17.21 -4.87
C THR A 183 -10.06 17.65 -6.33
N SER A 184 -8.90 17.68 -7.00
CA SER A 184 -8.87 17.80 -8.44
C SER A 184 -9.66 16.62 -8.97
N SER A 185 -10.91 16.87 -9.32
CA SER A 185 -11.85 15.87 -9.82
C SER A 185 -11.29 15.33 -11.13
N CYS A 186 -10.62 14.19 -11.06
CA CYS A 186 -10.29 13.42 -12.23
C CYS A 186 -11.59 12.77 -12.73
N ALA A 187 -12.39 13.51 -13.48
CA ALA A 187 -13.57 12.99 -14.15
C ALA A 187 -13.13 12.35 -15.47
N GLY A 188 -13.19 11.02 -15.56
CA GLY A 188 -12.95 10.28 -16.78
C GLY A 188 -14.12 9.34 -17.11
N PRO A 189 -14.49 9.16 -18.39
CA PRO A 189 -15.60 8.33 -18.81
C PRO A 189 -15.24 6.83 -18.70
N HIS A 190 -16.21 6.03 -18.27
CA HIS A 190 -16.12 4.58 -18.24
C HIS A 190 -16.08 4.02 -19.68
N GLY A 191 -14.90 3.54 -20.10
CA GLY A 191 -14.72 2.82 -21.36
C GLY A 191 -14.20 1.40 -21.13
N ARG A 192 -14.92 0.39 -21.62
CA ARG A 192 -14.54 -1.03 -21.54
C ARG A 192 -13.47 -1.34 -22.57
N GLY A 193 -12.30 -1.81 -22.12
CA GLY A 193 -11.28 -2.37 -22.99
C GLY A 193 -10.38 -3.35 -22.23
N ARG A 194 -10.45 -4.65 -22.54
CA ARG A 194 -9.57 -5.66 -21.94
C ARG A 194 -8.20 -5.62 -22.62
N GLN A 195 -7.17 -5.21 -21.91
CA GLN A 195 -5.79 -5.47 -22.31
C GLN A 195 -5.07 -6.32 -21.25
N ARG A 196 -4.34 -7.34 -21.73
CA ARG A 196 -3.47 -8.17 -20.86
C ARG A 196 -2.21 -7.39 -20.52
N LEU A 197 -2.01 -7.11 -19.24
CA LEU A 197 -0.80 -6.46 -18.74
C LEU A 197 0.17 -7.50 -18.16
N ARG A 198 1.43 -7.39 -18.57
CA ARG A 198 2.56 -8.10 -17.91
C ARG A 198 3.08 -7.22 -16.78
N HIS A 199 3.20 -7.79 -15.60
CA HIS A 199 3.64 -7.06 -14.40
C HIS A 199 5.15 -7.01 -14.29
N HIS A 200 5.65 -5.82 -13.92
CA HIS A 200 6.99 -5.63 -13.35
C HIS A 200 6.83 -4.91 -12.02
N GLY A 201 7.48 -5.47 -10.99
CA GLY A 201 7.29 -5.10 -9.60
C GLY A 201 7.50 -3.63 -9.27
N GLY A 202 6.54 -3.07 -8.56
CA GLY A 202 6.63 -1.74 -7.94
C GLY A 202 7.20 -1.83 -6.52
N ASN A 203 7.98 -0.84 -6.12
CA ASN A 203 8.59 -0.76 -4.80
C ASN A 203 7.53 -0.49 -3.73
N ALA A 204 7.44 -1.40 -2.78
CA ALA A 204 6.60 -1.28 -1.61
C ALA A 204 7.31 -0.46 -0.52
N MET A 205 6.64 0.53 0.05
CA MET A 205 7.12 1.29 1.21
C MET A 205 6.47 0.73 2.47
N LEU A 206 7.27 0.08 3.30
CA LEU A 206 6.87 -0.35 4.65
C LEU A 206 7.04 0.84 5.60
N LEU A 207 5.93 1.34 6.17
CA LEU A 207 6.00 2.31 7.26
C LEU A 207 6.48 1.59 8.53
N ARG A 208 7.70 1.88 8.98
CA ARG A 208 8.16 1.51 10.31
C ARG A 208 7.69 2.55 11.32
N ALA A 209 7.00 2.11 12.35
CA ALA A 209 6.41 2.95 13.39
C ALA A 209 7.38 3.15 14.57
N ASP A 210 8.61 3.66 14.36
CA ASP A 210 9.57 3.72 15.45
C ASP A 210 10.29 5.06 15.67
N ASP A 211 9.99 6.13 14.95
CA ASP A 211 10.56 7.43 15.29
C ASP A 211 9.77 8.59 14.67
N PRO A 212 9.10 9.41 15.48
CA PRO A 212 8.40 10.60 14.98
C PRO A 212 9.33 11.74 14.57
N THR A 213 10.66 11.60 14.69
CA THR A 213 11.63 12.65 14.37
C THR A 213 12.40 12.43 13.06
N HIS A 214 12.25 11.28 12.39
CA HIS A 214 12.97 10.97 11.16
C HIS A 214 12.05 10.50 10.03
N LEU A 215 11.28 11.42 9.44
CA LEU A 215 10.79 11.28 8.07
C LEU A 215 11.93 11.58 7.09
N HIS A 216 12.98 10.76 7.11
CA HIS A 216 13.95 10.75 6.03
C HIS A 216 13.52 9.71 5.00
N ALA A 217 13.10 10.19 3.83
CA ALA A 217 13.08 9.40 2.63
C ALA A 217 14.52 8.94 2.34
N GLN A 218 14.90 7.77 2.85
CA GLN A 218 16.15 7.13 2.44
C GLN A 218 15.94 6.58 1.02
N GLY A 219 16.30 7.39 0.05
CA GLY A 219 16.63 6.91 -1.28
C GLY A 219 17.81 5.95 -1.15
N VAL A 220 17.58 4.68 -1.43
CA VAL A 220 18.66 3.69 -1.54
C VAL A 220 19.44 4.02 -2.80
N GLU A 221 20.48 4.81 -2.67
CA GLU A 221 21.56 4.93 -3.67
C GLU A 221 22.29 3.59 -3.75
N ARG A 222 21.92 2.77 -4.71
CA ARG A 222 22.77 1.64 -5.11
C ARG A 222 23.97 2.22 -5.85
N ARG A 223 25.09 2.37 -5.16
CA ARG A 223 26.41 2.53 -5.82
C ARG A 223 26.72 1.23 -6.56
N HIS A 224 26.61 1.25 -7.87
CA HIS A 224 27.23 0.23 -8.73
C HIS A 224 28.74 0.33 -8.60
N ARG A 225 29.35 -0.55 -7.81
CA ARG A 225 30.75 -0.89 -7.98
C ARG A 225 30.82 -2.01 -9.01
N ALA A 226 31.28 -1.64 -10.19
CA ALA A 226 31.74 -2.59 -11.20
C ALA A 226 32.95 -3.35 -10.63
N GLN A 227 32.80 -4.64 -10.42
CA GLN A 227 33.93 -5.58 -10.43
C GLN A 227 33.47 -6.83 -11.17
N GLY A 228 34.00 -7.00 -12.38
CA GLY A 228 33.81 -8.17 -13.19
C GLY A 228 34.35 -9.41 -12.50
N ARG A 229 33.61 -10.48 -12.57
CA ARG A 229 34.10 -11.88 -12.62
C ARG A 229 33.06 -12.72 -13.34
N ASP A 230 33.46 -13.18 -14.50
CA ASP A 230 32.82 -14.23 -15.27
C ASP A 230 32.75 -15.52 -14.44
N LEU A 231 31.53 -16.09 -14.36
CA LEU A 231 31.36 -17.48 -13.96
C LEU A 231 30.42 -18.16 -14.95
N PRO A 232 30.79 -19.28 -15.54
CA PRO A 232 30.01 -19.98 -16.55
C PRO A 232 28.93 -20.83 -15.92
N TRP A 233 27.69 -20.67 -16.39
CA TRP A 233 26.61 -21.61 -16.10
C TRP A 233 26.73 -22.83 -16.99
N ARG A 234 27.01 -23.99 -16.39
CA ARG A 234 26.75 -25.31 -17.01
C ARG A 234 25.53 -25.90 -16.30
N GLY A 235 24.64 -26.41 -17.13
CA GLY A 235 23.31 -26.85 -16.78
C GLY A 235 23.23 -28.08 -15.85
N LEU A 236 22.07 -28.16 -15.23
CA LEU A 236 21.23 -29.37 -15.10
C LEU A 236 19.79 -28.90 -15.02
#